data_5bf156ffea4a45037f69d4d0ee6e8d8a
#
_entry.id   5bf156ffea4a45037f69d4d0ee6e8d8a
#
_cell.length_a   1.000
_cell.length_b   1.000
_cell.length_c   1.000
_cell.angle_alpha   90.00
_cell.angle_beta   90.00
_cell.angle_gamma   90.00
#
_symmetry.space_group_name_H-M   'P 1'
#
loop_
_entity.id
_entity.type
_entity.pdbx_description
1 polymer ?
#
loop_
_entity_poly.entity_id
_entity_poly.type
_entity_poly.pdbx_seq_one_letter_code
_entity_poly.pdbx_strand_id
1 'polypeptide(L)'
;MPIVLITGGSGFLGTYLTERFLADGHTVRILDVLPPEKVSTGVEFIQGDVRDSEIVAKASAGVNVIVHNAALVPLSKSGDAFRDVNVRGTSVMLKAAIDAKINKFIFVSSSSVYGVPNNSDPITEETAQNPFEAYGISKAEAETLCQNAKDALDVSIIRPRTILGPGRMGLMSLLFDWVETNHRIYILGNGNNRYQLVAAEDVAEAVSLASRLPCRGQDFNVGADRFGTLREDLEQFCRAVGNKSKIVGVPSWLARATLPILGLLRLSPLVSYQYRIADKTVYFSTEKLKTILSFTPKYSNSEMLTRAYRWYKDHPTDPNSASLHRKKMNAGILRLLKYVP
;
A
#
# COMPACT_ATOMS: atom_id res chain seq x y z
N MET A 1 -16.81 -8.87 -22.89
CA MET A 1 -16.17 -7.84 -22.03
C MET A 1 -14.75 -8.30 -21.77
N PRO A 2 -13.77 -7.40 -21.73
CA PRO A 2 -12.40 -7.80 -21.39
C PRO A 2 -12.34 -8.35 -19.96
N ILE A 3 -11.54 -9.39 -19.75
CA ILE A 3 -11.34 -10.02 -18.45
C ILE A 3 -10.05 -9.48 -17.84
N VAL A 4 -10.13 -8.98 -16.60
CA VAL A 4 -8.98 -8.53 -15.82
C VAL A 4 -8.71 -9.51 -14.69
N LEU A 5 -7.52 -10.09 -14.65
CA LEU A 5 -7.05 -10.91 -13.53
C LEU A 5 -6.40 -10.01 -12.48
N ILE A 6 -6.91 -10.05 -11.25
CA ILE A 6 -6.32 -9.34 -10.10
C ILE A 6 -5.79 -10.39 -9.12
N THR A 7 -4.47 -10.47 -8.97
CA THR A 7 -3.88 -11.28 -7.89
C THR A 7 -3.88 -10.51 -6.59
N GLY A 8 -4.13 -11.17 -5.47
CA GLY A 8 -4.33 -10.47 -4.19
C GLY A 8 -5.62 -9.66 -4.15
N GLY A 9 -6.62 -10.06 -4.93
CA GLY A 9 -7.89 -9.34 -5.09
C GLY A 9 -8.76 -9.34 -3.85
N SER A 10 -8.58 -10.28 -2.95
CA SER A 10 -9.26 -10.35 -1.65
C SER A 10 -8.64 -9.43 -0.59
N GLY A 11 -7.46 -8.86 -0.87
CA GLY A 11 -6.77 -7.93 0.02
C GLY A 11 -7.38 -6.53 0.02
N PHE A 12 -6.86 -5.65 0.91
CA PHE A 12 -7.33 -4.27 1.05
C PHE A 12 -7.34 -3.50 -0.28
N LEU A 13 -6.20 -3.37 -0.96
CA LEU A 13 -6.14 -2.68 -2.25
C LEU A 13 -6.87 -3.47 -3.35
N GLY A 14 -6.83 -4.81 -3.28
CA GLY A 14 -7.51 -5.69 -4.23
C GLY A 14 -9.00 -5.45 -4.33
N THR A 15 -9.67 -5.14 -3.20
CA THR A 15 -11.10 -4.77 -3.19
C THR A 15 -11.35 -3.50 -4.02
N TYR A 16 -10.55 -2.44 -3.82
CA TYR A 16 -10.66 -1.19 -4.58
C TYR A 16 -10.37 -1.37 -6.07
N LEU A 17 -9.36 -2.19 -6.40
CA LEU A 17 -9.07 -2.56 -7.79
C LEU A 17 -10.26 -3.29 -8.43
N THR A 18 -10.82 -4.28 -7.73
CA THR A 18 -11.98 -5.03 -8.20
C THR A 18 -13.16 -4.10 -8.46
N GLU A 19 -13.52 -3.25 -7.51
CA GLU A 19 -14.62 -2.27 -7.66
C GLU A 19 -14.38 -1.32 -8.84
N ARG A 20 -13.14 -0.85 -9.01
CA ARG A 20 -12.79 0.06 -10.10
C ARG A 20 -12.94 -0.62 -11.46
N PHE A 21 -12.39 -1.82 -11.66
CA PHE A 21 -12.48 -2.51 -12.94
C PHE A 21 -13.91 -2.95 -13.28
N LEU A 22 -14.71 -3.33 -12.29
CA LEU A 22 -16.16 -3.58 -12.47
C LEU A 22 -16.89 -2.31 -12.92
N ALA A 23 -16.58 -1.15 -12.31
CA ALA A 23 -17.15 0.14 -12.70
C ALA A 23 -16.75 0.56 -14.12
N ASP A 24 -15.57 0.14 -14.59
CA ASP A 24 -15.11 0.33 -15.96
C ASP A 24 -15.75 -0.67 -16.97
N GLY A 25 -16.63 -1.56 -16.52
CA GLY A 25 -17.35 -2.52 -17.37
C GLY A 25 -16.56 -3.79 -17.71
N HIS A 26 -15.51 -4.10 -16.91
CA HIS A 26 -14.75 -5.34 -17.07
C HIS A 26 -15.37 -6.48 -16.26
N THR A 27 -15.12 -7.71 -16.69
CA THR A 27 -15.23 -8.89 -15.82
C THR A 27 -13.94 -9.04 -15.04
N VAL A 28 -14.04 -9.29 -13.74
CA VAL A 28 -12.86 -9.43 -12.87
C VAL A 28 -12.69 -10.87 -12.44
N ARG A 29 -11.49 -11.41 -12.63
CA ARG A 29 -11.07 -12.67 -12.05
C ARG A 29 -10.09 -12.40 -10.91
N ILE A 30 -10.36 -12.95 -9.74
CA ILE A 30 -9.50 -12.83 -8.56
C ILE A 30 -8.73 -14.13 -8.38
N LEU A 31 -7.40 -14.05 -8.23
CA LEU A 31 -6.55 -15.13 -7.73
C LEU A 31 -6.02 -14.74 -6.35
N ASP A 32 -6.42 -15.46 -5.32
CA ASP A 32 -5.98 -15.19 -3.95
C ASP A 32 -5.97 -16.49 -3.13
N VAL A 33 -5.16 -16.54 -2.09
CA VAL A 33 -5.13 -17.66 -1.13
C VAL A 33 -6.35 -17.64 -0.19
N LEU A 34 -6.97 -16.48 -0.01
CA LEU A 34 -8.18 -16.29 0.80
C LEU A 34 -9.35 -15.84 -0.09
N PRO A 35 -10.58 -16.31 0.17
CA PRO A 35 -11.74 -15.82 -0.56
C PRO A 35 -12.01 -14.34 -0.28
N PRO A 36 -12.61 -13.60 -1.22
CA PRO A 36 -13.07 -12.24 -0.96
C PRO A 36 -14.24 -12.25 0.04
N GLU A 37 -14.32 -11.20 0.87
CA GLU A 37 -15.43 -11.11 1.87
C GLU A 37 -16.80 -11.01 1.22
N LYS A 38 -16.87 -10.39 0.03
CA LYS A 38 -18.08 -10.27 -0.78
C LYS A 38 -17.75 -10.63 -2.22
N VAL A 39 -18.56 -11.47 -2.81
CA VAL A 39 -18.50 -11.78 -4.25
C VAL A 39 -19.56 -10.93 -4.93
N SER A 40 -19.14 -9.99 -5.76
CA SER A 40 -20.05 -9.16 -6.57
C SER A 40 -20.36 -9.83 -7.91
N THR A 41 -21.46 -9.47 -8.53
CA THR A 41 -21.75 -9.88 -9.91
C THR A 41 -20.60 -9.43 -10.84
N GLY A 42 -20.17 -10.30 -11.74
CA GLY A 42 -19.02 -10.02 -12.64
C GLY A 42 -17.65 -10.36 -12.03
N VAL A 43 -17.62 -11.00 -10.85
CA VAL A 43 -16.38 -11.49 -10.22
C VAL A 43 -16.33 -13.02 -10.28
N GLU A 44 -15.24 -13.55 -10.82
CA GLU A 44 -14.83 -14.95 -10.74
C GLU A 44 -13.72 -15.09 -9.71
N PHE A 45 -13.81 -16.06 -8.80
CA PHE A 45 -12.78 -16.31 -7.78
C PHE A 45 -12.09 -17.66 -8.03
N ILE A 46 -10.77 -17.63 -8.06
CA ILE A 46 -9.92 -18.82 -8.08
C ILE A 46 -9.07 -18.78 -6.81
N GLN A 47 -9.23 -19.78 -5.96
CA GLN A 47 -8.38 -19.92 -4.79
C GLN A 47 -7.04 -20.53 -5.20
N GLY A 48 -5.95 -19.87 -4.87
CA GLY A 48 -4.61 -20.36 -5.17
C GLY A 48 -3.49 -19.40 -4.81
N ASP A 49 -2.27 -19.93 -4.88
CA ASP A 49 -1.05 -19.19 -4.60
C ASP A 49 -0.39 -18.77 -5.92
N VAL A 50 0.11 -17.55 -6.00
CA VAL A 50 0.81 -17.02 -7.18
C VAL A 50 2.12 -17.75 -7.50
N ARG A 51 2.60 -18.60 -6.59
CA ARG A 51 3.77 -19.46 -6.79
C ARG A 51 3.44 -20.78 -7.50
N ASP A 52 2.18 -21.15 -7.57
CA ASP A 52 1.69 -22.35 -8.23
C ASP A 52 1.47 -22.09 -9.71
N SER A 53 2.36 -22.65 -10.56
CA SER A 53 2.34 -22.41 -11.99
C SER A 53 1.10 -22.96 -12.70
N GLU A 54 0.50 -24.05 -12.22
CA GLU A 54 -0.68 -24.66 -12.84
C GLU A 54 -1.92 -23.80 -12.56
N ILE A 55 -2.08 -23.38 -11.31
CA ILE A 55 -3.18 -22.49 -10.89
C ILE A 55 -3.07 -21.14 -11.58
N VAL A 56 -1.85 -20.57 -11.65
CA VAL A 56 -1.58 -19.30 -12.32
C VAL A 56 -1.87 -19.39 -13.82
N ALA A 57 -1.47 -20.47 -14.50
CA ALA A 57 -1.79 -20.68 -15.91
C ALA A 57 -3.30 -20.78 -16.13
N LYS A 58 -4.03 -21.52 -15.29
CA LYS A 58 -5.50 -21.59 -15.32
C LYS A 58 -6.13 -20.23 -15.09
N ALA A 59 -5.65 -19.46 -14.12
CA ALA A 59 -6.18 -18.13 -13.80
C ALA A 59 -5.92 -17.13 -14.95
N SER A 60 -4.83 -17.28 -15.68
CA SER A 60 -4.45 -16.40 -16.80
C SER A 60 -5.15 -16.72 -18.13
N ALA A 61 -5.81 -17.87 -18.23
CA ALA A 61 -6.47 -18.29 -19.47
C ALA A 61 -7.60 -17.34 -19.88
N GLY A 62 -7.55 -16.81 -21.12
CA GLY A 62 -8.56 -15.91 -21.69
C GLY A 62 -8.58 -14.50 -21.06
N VAL A 63 -7.60 -14.14 -20.27
CA VAL A 63 -7.47 -12.82 -19.62
C VAL A 63 -6.84 -11.81 -20.59
N ASN A 64 -7.26 -10.56 -20.53
CA ASN A 64 -6.72 -9.47 -21.35
C ASN A 64 -5.66 -8.65 -20.60
N VAL A 65 -5.90 -8.42 -19.30
CA VAL A 65 -5.05 -7.60 -18.44
C VAL A 65 -4.78 -8.36 -17.15
N ILE A 66 -3.54 -8.35 -16.68
CA ILE A 66 -3.18 -8.82 -15.35
C ILE A 66 -2.78 -7.64 -14.47
N VAL A 67 -3.40 -7.51 -13.31
CA VAL A 67 -2.98 -6.62 -12.22
C VAL A 67 -2.36 -7.48 -11.12
N HIS A 68 -1.03 -7.53 -11.09
CA HIS A 68 -0.30 -8.30 -10.08
C HIS A 68 -0.12 -7.48 -8.80
N ASN A 69 -1.07 -7.65 -7.87
CA ASN A 69 -1.14 -6.96 -6.59
C ASN A 69 -0.82 -7.87 -5.40
N ALA A 70 -0.81 -9.20 -5.58
CA ALA A 70 -0.46 -10.14 -4.53
C ALA A 70 0.96 -9.90 -4.02
N ALA A 71 1.11 -9.71 -2.72
CA ALA A 71 2.40 -9.59 -2.07
C ALA A 71 2.28 -9.85 -0.55
N LEU A 72 3.33 -10.40 0.04
CA LEU A 72 3.53 -10.25 1.48
C LEU A 72 3.93 -8.80 1.77
N VAL A 73 3.36 -8.23 2.83
CA VAL A 73 3.59 -6.83 3.25
C VAL A 73 4.29 -6.78 4.60
N PRO A 74 4.97 -5.66 4.98
CA PRO A 74 5.81 -5.57 6.18
C PRO A 74 5.00 -5.49 7.49
N LEU A 75 3.84 -6.14 7.55
CA LEU A 75 3.05 -6.34 8.77
C LEU A 75 3.38 -7.68 9.46
N SER A 76 4.14 -8.53 8.79
CA SER A 76 4.62 -9.82 9.30
C SER A 76 6.15 -9.85 9.32
N LYS A 77 6.74 -10.53 10.32
CA LYS A 77 8.19 -10.79 10.37
C LYS A 77 8.51 -12.01 9.48
N SER A 78 8.40 -11.84 8.17
CA SER A 78 8.37 -12.96 7.22
C SER A 78 9.74 -13.32 6.62
N GLY A 79 10.82 -12.60 6.93
CA GLY A 79 12.17 -12.95 6.47
C GLY A 79 12.24 -13.33 4.98
N ASP A 80 12.75 -14.53 4.69
CA ASP A 80 12.91 -15.07 3.32
C ASP A 80 11.59 -15.28 2.56
N ALA A 81 10.45 -15.39 3.28
CA ALA A 81 9.15 -15.55 2.65
C ALA A 81 8.75 -14.33 1.78
N PHE A 82 9.29 -13.13 2.05
CA PHE A 82 9.09 -11.99 1.16
C PHE A 82 9.63 -12.26 -0.24
N ARG A 83 10.83 -12.84 -0.33
CA ARG A 83 11.45 -13.14 -1.62
C ARG A 83 10.71 -14.26 -2.33
N ASP A 84 10.30 -15.30 -1.61
CA ASP A 84 9.58 -16.43 -2.19
C ASP A 84 8.22 -15.99 -2.78
N VAL A 85 7.43 -15.21 -2.04
CA VAL A 85 6.11 -14.76 -2.55
C VAL A 85 6.25 -13.62 -3.54
N ASN A 86 7.01 -12.54 -3.19
CA ASN A 86 7.02 -11.33 -3.98
C ASN A 86 7.87 -11.44 -5.25
N VAL A 87 8.99 -12.19 -5.22
CA VAL A 87 9.89 -12.32 -6.38
C VAL A 87 9.53 -13.56 -7.20
N ARG A 88 9.51 -14.75 -6.58
CA ARG A 88 9.17 -15.99 -7.29
C ARG A 88 7.74 -15.95 -7.82
N GLY A 89 6.77 -15.47 -7.01
CA GLY A 89 5.38 -15.30 -7.46
C GLY A 89 5.29 -14.38 -8.68
N THR A 90 6.00 -13.23 -8.67
CA THR A 90 6.07 -12.33 -9.83
C THR A 90 6.67 -13.02 -11.06
N SER A 91 7.74 -13.82 -10.88
CA SER A 91 8.36 -14.58 -11.99
C SER A 91 7.39 -15.57 -12.63
N VAL A 92 6.61 -16.30 -11.80
CA VAL A 92 5.58 -17.24 -12.28
C VAL A 92 4.47 -16.50 -13.03
N MET A 93 4.02 -15.37 -12.49
CA MET A 93 2.98 -14.54 -13.12
C MET A 93 3.43 -13.96 -14.46
N LEU A 94 4.66 -13.45 -14.55
CA LEU A 94 5.23 -12.92 -15.81
C LEU A 94 5.34 -14.02 -16.88
N LYS A 95 5.84 -15.21 -16.48
CA LYS A 95 5.91 -16.35 -17.41
C LYS A 95 4.52 -16.71 -17.94
N ALA A 96 3.53 -16.87 -17.08
CA ALA A 96 2.17 -17.19 -17.49
C ALA A 96 1.54 -16.10 -18.38
N ALA A 97 1.84 -14.82 -18.10
CA ALA A 97 1.38 -13.70 -18.91
C ALA A 97 1.95 -13.74 -20.34
N ILE A 98 3.24 -14.08 -20.48
CA ILE A 98 3.90 -14.22 -21.79
C ILE A 98 3.33 -15.44 -22.53
N ASP A 99 3.26 -16.59 -21.87
CA ASP A 99 2.75 -17.85 -22.46
C ASP A 99 1.29 -17.70 -22.94
N ALA A 100 0.46 -16.99 -22.16
CA ALA A 100 -0.94 -16.71 -22.52
C ALA A 100 -1.13 -15.51 -23.46
N LYS A 101 -0.05 -14.84 -23.88
CA LYS A 101 -0.07 -13.64 -24.75
C LYS A 101 -0.97 -12.53 -24.20
N ILE A 102 -0.86 -12.25 -22.93
CA ILE A 102 -1.63 -11.19 -22.25
C ILE A 102 -1.25 -9.83 -22.85
N ASN A 103 -2.23 -8.96 -23.05
CA ASN A 103 -2.01 -7.65 -23.67
C ASN A 103 -1.28 -6.67 -22.74
N LYS A 104 -1.57 -6.72 -21.41
CA LYS A 104 -1.08 -5.76 -20.44
C LYS A 104 -0.83 -6.40 -19.09
N PHE A 105 0.29 -6.08 -18.48
CA PHE A 105 0.67 -6.50 -17.12
C PHE A 105 0.97 -5.29 -16.27
N ILE A 106 0.20 -5.08 -15.21
CA ILE A 106 0.42 -3.99 -14.24
C ILE A 106 0.97 -4.60 -12.96
N PHE A 107 2.19 -4.22 -12.59
CA PHE A 107 2.79 -4.61 -11.32
C PHE A 107 2.57 -3.56 -10.26
N VAL A 108 1.93 -3.93 -9.15
CA VAL A 108 1.79 -3.05 -7.99
C VAL A 108 3.01 -3.22 -7.09
N SER A 109 3.91 -2.25 -7.15
CA SER A 109 5.13 -2.15 -6.35
C SER A 109 4.90 -1.37 -5.05
N SER A 110 5.89 -0.61 -4.59
CA SER A 110 5.83 0.16 -3.35
C SER A 110 6.86 1.29 -3.33
N SER A 111 6.57 2.36 -2.59
CA SER A 111 7.57 3.39 -2.26
C SER A 111 8.79 2.87 -1.47
N SER A 112 8.70 1.67 -0.89
CA SER A 112 9.79 1.05 -0.13
C SER A 112 11.03 0.75 -0.98
N VAL A 113 10.90 0.71 -2.31
CA VAL A 113 12.03 0.51 -3.23
C VAL A 113 13.04 1.66 -3.17
N TYR A 114 12.61 2.86 -2.79
CA TYR A 114 13.49 4.02 -2.67
C TYR A 114 14.24 4.08 -1.33
N GLY A 115 13.84 3.29 -0.33
CA GLY A 115 14.45 3.30 1.00
C GLY A 115 14.22 4.60 1.77
N VAL A 116 15.27 5.07 2.46
CA VAL A 116 15.25 6.33 3.22
C VAL A 116 15.88 7.43 2.37
N PRO A 117 15.16 8.51 2.03
CA PRO A 117 15.72 9.61 1.27
C PRO A 117 16.90 10.28 1.99
N ASN A 118 17.90 10.69 1.23
CA ASN A 118 19.08 11.42 1.74
C ASN A 118 18.83 12.93 1.84
N ASN A 119 17.81 13.45 1.16
CA ASN A 119 17.41 14.86 1.14
C ASN A 119 15.89 15.00 1.30
N SER A 120 15.41 16.23 1.21
CA SER A 120 13.97 16.55 1.32
C SER A 120 13.32 16.86 -0.04
N ASP A 121 13.99 16.54 -1.14
CA ASP A 121 13.45 16.74 -2.49
C ASP A 121 12.33 15.73 -2.79
N PRO A 122 11.41 16.05 -3.70
CA PRO A 122 10.43 15.08 -4.15
C PRO A 122 11.11 13.89 -4.84
N ILE A 123 10.69 12.69 -4.46
CA ILE A 123 11.14 11.46 -5.13
C ILE A 123 10.45 11.38 -6.48
N THR A 124 11.23 11.29 -7.55
CA THR A 124 10.76 11.02 -8.91
C THR A 124 10.98 9.57 -9.30
N GLU A 125 10.49 9.15 -10.44
CA GLU A 125 10.71 7.81 -10.97
C GLU A 125 12.18 7.55 -11.35
N GLU A 126 12.94 8.61 -11.64
CA GLU A 126 14.37 8.57 -11.94
C GLU A 126 15.25 8.47 -10.68
N THR A 127 14.66 8.69 -9.50
CA THR A 127 15.38 8.55 -8.22
C THR A 127 15.88 7.12 -8.06
N ALA A 128 17.16 6.96 -7.79
CA ALA A 128 17.78 5.65 -7.63
C ALA A 128 17.12 4.86 -6.48
N GLN A 129 16.80 3.61 -6.75
CA GLN A 129 16.29 2.69 -5.74
C GLN A 129 17.40 2.34 -4.74
N ASN A 130 17.10 2.39 -3.45
CA ASN A 130 18.00 2.04 -2.37
C ASN A 130 17.25 1.36 -1.19
N PRO A 131 16.57 0.23 -1.44
CA PRO A 131 15.81 -0.45 -0.42
C PRO A 131 16.75 -1.04 0.65
N PHE A 132 16.35 -1.00 1.92
CA PHE A 132 17.18 -1.50 3.03
C PHE A 132 16.50 -2.59 3.87
N GLU A 133 15.25 -2.92 3.57
CA GLU A 133 14.49 -3.97 4.25
C GLU A 133 14.05 -5.08 3.28
N ALA A 134 13.87 -6.28 3.81
CA ALA A 134 13.52 -7.47 3.03
C ALA A 134 12.30 -7.24 2.09
N TYR A 135 11.29 -6.52 2.56
CA TYR A 135 10.13 -6.17 1.73
C TYR A 135 10.50 -5.25 0.57
N GLY A 136 11.17 -4.12 0.85
CA GLY A 136 11.60 -3.18 -0.19
C GLY A 136 12.54 -3.83 -1.20
N ILE A 137 13.50 -4.64 -0.72
CA ILE A 137 14.43 -5.41 -1.55
C ILE A 137 13.65 -6.37 -2.45
N SER A 138 12.69 -7.13 -1.92
CA SER A 138 11.88 -8.07 -2.70
C SER A 138 11.03 -7.37 -3.78
N LYS A 139 10.51 -6.16 -3.48
CA LYS A 139 9.76 -5.38 -4.48
C LYS A 139 10.68 -4.83 -5.57
N ALA A 140 11.90 -4.37 -5.24
CA ALA A 140 12.89 -3.92 -6.22
C ALA A 140 13.38 -5.08 -7.12
N GLU A 141 13.65 -6.26 -6.56
CA GLU A 141 13.97 -7.46 -7.33
C GLU A 141 12.81 -7.84 -8.28
N ALA A 142 11.56 -7.77 -7.82
CA ALA A 142 10.39 -8.03 -8.66
C ALA A 142 10.22 -6.98 -9.77
N GLU A 143 10.49 -5.69 -9.51
CA GLU A 143 10.52 -4.67 -10.56
C GLU A 143 11.57 -4.96 -11.63
N THR A 144 12.75 -5.45 -11.23
CA THR A 144 13.79 -5.88 -12.18
C THR A 144 13.28 -6.98 -13.11
N LEU A 145 12.54 -7.98 -12.59
CA LEU A 145 11.91 -9.01 -13.43
C LEU A 145 10.90 -8.39 -14.41
N CYS A 146 10.09 -7.45 -13.94
CA CYS A 146 9.12 -6.73 -14.77
C CYS A 146 9.81 -5.94 -15.90
N GLN A 147 10.89 -5.21 -15.59
CA GLN A 147 11.66 -4.46 -16.58
C GLN A 147 12.32 -5.37 -17.63
N ASN A 148 12.83 -6.53 -17.22
CA ASN A 148 13.41 -7.52 -18.12
C ASN A 148 12.38 -8.17 -19.06
N ALA A 149 11.10 -8.18 -18.67
CA ALA A 149 10.01 -8.74 -19.49
C ALA A 149 9.41 -7.74 -20.48
N LYS A 150 9.77 -6.45 -20.43
CA LYS A 150 9.12 -5.37 -21.19
C LYS A 150 9.15 -5.55 -22.71
N ASP A 151 10.13 -6.27 -23.26
CA ASP A 151 10.22 -6.50 -24.72
C ASP A 151 9.21 -7.57 -25.18
N ALA A 152 8.90 -8.55 -24.33
CA ALA A 152 7.96 -9.62 -24.60
C ALA A 152 6.51 -9.32 -24.17
N LEU A 153 6.33 -8.39 -23.19
CA LEU A 153 5.05 -8.09 -22.56
C LEU A 153 4.91 -6.60 -22.34
N ASP A 154 3.72 -6.02 -22.52
CA ASP A 154 3.47 -4.63 -22.13
C ASP A 154 3.33 -4.54 -20.60
N VAL A 155 4.43 -4.21 -19.93
CA VAL A 155 4.50 -4.09 -18.47
C VAL A 155 4.52 -2.64 -18.05
N SER A 156 3.74 -2.29 -17.03
CA SER A 156 3.83 -1.01 -16.31
C SER A 156 3.91 -1.26 -14.81
N ILE A 157 4.59 -0.37 -14.09
CA ILE A 157 4.84 -0.49 -12.65
C ILE A 157 4.15 0.67 -11.93
N ILE A 158 3.41 0.38 -10.89
CA ILE A 158 2.78 1.39 -10.01
C ILE A 158 3.45 1.33 -8.64
N ARG A 159 4.01 2.45 -8.19
CA ARG A 159 4.68 2.60 -6.88
C ARG A 159 3.84 3.49 -5.96
N PRO A 160 2.89 2.93 -5.20
CA PRO A 160 2.10 3.75 -4.29
C PRO A 160 2.91 4.16 -3.05
N ARG A 161 2.61 5.37 -2.52
CA ARG A 161 2.94 5.78 -1.15
C ARG A 161 2.14 4.95 -0.15
N THR A 162 2.24 5.27 1.13
CA THR A 162 1.46 4.60 2.18
C THR A 162 -0.03 4.72 1.87
N ILE A 163 -0.66 3.59 1.49
CA ILE A 163 -2.05 3.56 1.07
C ILE A 163 -2.96 3.66 2.28
N LEU A 164 -3.94 4.56 2.22
CA LEU A 164 -4.97 4.76 3.24
C LEU A 164 -6.36 4.81 2.60
N GLY A 165 -7.36 4.42 3.36
CA GLY A 165 -8.78 4.47 2.96
C GLY A 165 -9.67 3.71 3.92
N PRO A 166 -11.00 3.77 3.75
CA PRO A 166 -11.96 2.93 4.45
C PRO A 166 -11.54 1.45 4.43
N GLY A 167 -11.59 0.77 5.57
CA GLY A 167 -11.14 -0.63 5.68
C GLY A 167 -9.65 -0.82 5.99
N ARG A 168 -8.84 0.24 5.98
CA ARG A 168 -7.43 0.16 6.36
C ARG A 168 -7.27 0.36 7.86
N MET A 169 -6.90 -0.71 8.57
CA MET A 169 -6.64 -0.69 10.00
C MET A 169 -5.14 -0.64 10.30
N GLY A 170 -4.53 -1.72 10.67
CA GLY A 170 -3.10 -1.79 10.97
C GLY A 170 -2.66 -0.70 11.97
N LEU A 171 -1.58 0.03 11.66
CA LEU A 171 -1.05 1.10 12.51
C LEU A 171 -2.04 2.28 12.69
N MET A 172 -2.90 2.53 11.70
CA MET A 172 -3.90 3.61 11.76
C MET A 172 -4.92 3.38 12.88
N SER A 173 -5.20 2.13 13.24
CA SER A 173 -6.11 1.83 14.35
C SER A 173 -5.62 2.41 15.69
N LEU A 174 -4.31 2.50 15.90
CA LEU A 174 -3.75 3.12 17.11
C LEU A 174 -4.00 4.63 17.13
N LEU A 175 -3.79 5.32 16.00
CA LEU A 175 -4.11 6.74 15.87
C LEU A 175 -5.61 6.98 16.08
N PHE A 176 -6.46 6.16 15.48
CA PHE A 176 -7.92 6.29 15.60
C PHE A 176 -8.42 6.01 17.01
N ASP A 177 -7.83 5.05 17.74
CA ASP A 177 -8.11 4.80 19.16
C ASP A 177 -7.74 6.00 20.03
N TRP A 178 -6.63 6.69 19.76
CA TRP A 178 -6.22 7.89 20.50
C TRP A 178 -7.19 9.05 20.23
N VAL A 179 -7.62 9.22 18.99
CA VAL A 179 -8.60 10.24 18.62
C VAL A 179 -9.97 9.95 19.26
N GLU A 180 -10.46 8.70 19.19
CA GLU A 180 -11.75 8.31 19.78
C GLU A 180 -11.81 8.56 21.29
N THR A 181 -10.69 8.36 21.96
CA THR A 181 -10.60 8.52 23.43
C THR A 181 -10.08 9.89 23.86
N ASN A 182 -9.95 10.86 22.93
CA ASN A 182 -9.40 12.20 23.17
C ASN A 182 -8.01 12.20 23.88
N HIS A 183 -7.20 11.18 23.59
CA HIS A 183 -5.83 11.10 24.12
C HIS A 183 -4.87 11.92 23.24
N ARG A 184 -3.66 12.14 23.76
CA ARG A 184 -2.58 12.75 23.00
C ARG A 184 -2.19 11.88 21.81
N ILE A 185 -1.91 12.51 20.68
CA ILE A 185 -1.38 11.85 19.48
C ILE A 185 0.14 12.01 19.51
N TYR A 186 0.84 10.88 19.65
CA TYR A 186 2.31 10.90 19.70
C TYR A 186 2.90 10.70 18.32
N ILE A 187 3.78 11.61 17.91
CA ILE A 187 4.51 11.55 16.65
C ILE A 187 6.02 11.57 16.89
N LEU A 188 6.80 11.01 15.98
CA LEU A 188 8.25 11.08 16.05
C LEU A 188 8.74 12.42 15.50
N GLY A 189 9.66 13.08 16.23
CA GLY A 189 10.11 14.43 15.93
C GLY A 189 9.06 15.49 16.28
N ASN A 190 9.16 16.63 15.62
CA ASN A 190 8.24 17.77 15.82
C ASN A 190 7.05 17.77 14.86
N GLY A 191 7.05 16.91 13.85
CA GLY A 191 6.02 16.81 12.82
C GLY A 191 6.13 17.83 11.69
N ASN A 192 7.23 18.56 11.56
CA ASN A 192 7.47 19.52 10.48
C ASN A 192 7.91 18.83 9.16
N ASN A 193 8.12 17.52 9.20
CA ASN A 193 8.42 16.74 8.01
C ASN A 193 7.17 16.55 7.16
N ARG A 194 7.34 16.50 5.84
CA ARG A 194 6.28 16.22 4.88
C ARG A 194 6.18 14.71 4.67
N TYR A 195 5.02 14.13 4.97
CA TYR A 195 4.78 12.70 4.85
C TYR A 195 3.52 12.46 4.00
N GLN A 196 3.74 12.10 2.75
CA GLN A 196 2.65 11.89 1.79
C GLN A 196 2.00 10.53 1.97
N LEU A 197 0.67 10.50 1.94
CA LEU A 197 -0.17 9.30 1.83
C LEU A 197 -0.70 9.16 0.40
N VAL A 198 -1.47 8.10 0.15
CA VAL A 198 -2.26 7.95 -1.08
C VAL A 198 -3.57 7.24 -0.79
N ALA A 199 -4.66 7.68 -1.41
CA ALA A 199 -5.95 7.00 -1.30
C ALA A 199 -5.95 5.69 -2.09
N ALA A 200 -6.58 4.65 -1.53
CA ALA A 200 -6.73 3.38 -2.22
C ALA A 200 -7.49 3.54 -3.55
N GLU A 201 -8.47 4.44 -3.59
CA GLU A 201 -9.23 4.80 -4.79
C GLU A 201 -8.33 5.45 -5.86
N ASP A 202 -7.42 6.34 -5.45
CA ASP A 202 -6.49 6.99 -6.39
C ASP A 202 -5.47 6.00 -6.96
N VAL A 203 -5.03 5.02 -6.16
CA VAL A 203 -4.18 3.93 -6.68
C VAL A 203 -4.96 3.07 -7.67
N ALA A 204 -6.20 2.70 -7.36
CA ALA A 204 -7.05 1.91 -8.26
C ALA A 204 -7.34 2.63 -9.57
N GLU A 205 -7.56 3.95 -9.53
CA GLU A 205 -7.70 4.80 -10.72
C GLU A 205 -6.43 4.79 -11.56
N ALA A 206 -5.25 5.03 -10.95
CA ALA A 206 -3.98 5.03 -11.66
C ALA A 206 -3.69 3.67 -12.33
N VAL A 207 -3.98 2.55 -11.65
CA VAL A 207 -3.86 1.20 -12.21
C VAL A 207 -4.80 1.00 -13.40
N SER A 208 -6.07 1.41 -13.28
CA SER A 208 -7.05 1.32 -14.36
C SER A 208 -6.63 2.15 -15.58
N LEU A 209 -6.16 3.38 -15.38
CA LEU A 209 -5.67 4.23 -16.47
C LEU A 209 -4.43 3.62 -17.13
N ALA A 210 -3.46 3.15 -16.36
CA ALA A 210 -2.27 2.49 -16.88
C ALA A 210 -2.59 1.21 -17.66
N SER A 211 -3.70 0.54 -17.35
CA SER A 211 -4.13 -0.68 -18.09
C SER A 211 -4.67 -0.38 -19.50
N ARG A 212 -5.12 0.85 -19.74
CA ARG A 212 -5.77 1.28 -21.00
C ARG A 212 -4.85 2.09 -21.90
N LEU A 213 -3.83 2.73 -21.33
CA LEU A 213 -2.94 3.63 -22.05
C LEU A 213 -1.66 2.92 -22.53
N PRO A 214 -1.03 3.38 -23.63
CA PRO A 214 0.22 2.83 -24.13
C PRO A 214 1.39 3.29 -23.26
N CYS A 215 1.62 2.63 -22.12
CA CYS A 215 2.67 2.97 -21.18
C CYS A 215 3.63 1.81 -20.89
N ARG A 216 4.01 1.07 -21.94
CA ARG A 216 4.97 -0.03 -21.89
C ARG A 216 6.29 0.40 -21.26
N GLY A 217 6.74 -0.36 -20.27
CA GLY A 217 8.00 -0.11 -19.58
C GLY A 217 8.00 1.12 -18.68
N GLN A 218 6.84 1.79 -18.52
CA GLN A 218 6.73 2.95 -17.64
C GLN A 218 6.48 2.53 -16.20
N ASP A 219 7.01 3.34 -15.29
CA ASP A 219 6.73 3.28 -13.86
C ASP A 219 6.11 4.60 -13.41
N PHE A 220 5.24 4.53 -12.39
CA PHE A 220 4.50 5.67 -11.90
C PHE A 220 4.51 5.71 -10.38
N ASN A 221 4.97 6.84 -9.83
CA ASN A 221 4.86 7.17 -8.43
C ASN A 221 3.44 7.70 -8.14
N VAL A 222 2.72 7.07 -7.22
CA VAL A 222 1.34 7.45 -6.88
C VAL A 222 1.27 7.91 -5.43
N GLY A 223 0.97 9.19 -5.22
CA GLY A 223 0.86 9.83 -3.92
C GLY A 223 -0.18 10.95 -3.96
N ALA A 224 -0.61 11.45 -2.81
CA ALA A 224 -1.53 12.60 -2.76
C ALA A 224 -0.91 13.84 -3.41
N ASP A 225 -1.70 14.59 -4.14
CA ASP A 225 -1.25 15.88 -4.71
C ASP A 225 -1.33 17.03 -3.68
N ARG A 226 -2.23 16.90 -2.69
CA ARG A 226 -2.46 17.90 -1.64
C ARG A 226 -2.11 17.31 -0.25
N PHE A 227 -1.07 17.83 0.37
CA PHE A 227 -0.63 17.45 1.71
C PHE A 227 0.27 18.53 2.32
N GLY A 228 0.26 18.65 3.63
CA GLY A 228 1.11 19.55 4.40
C GLY A 228 2.27 18.83 5.10
N THR A 229 2.70 19.38 6.22
CA THR A 229 3.53 18.67 7.19
C THR A 229 2.69 17.63 7.93
N LEU A 230 3.34 16.64 8.52
CA LEU A 230 2.64 15.61 9.31
C LEU A 230 1.78 16.25 10.42
N ARG A 231 2.27 17.31 11.07
CA ARG A 231 1.53 18.03 12.10
C ARG A 231 0.30 18.73 11.53
N GLU A 232 0.46 19.49 10.45
CA GLU A 232 -0.66 20.21 9.81
C GLU A 232 -1.76 19.27 9.36
N ASP A 233 -1.40 18.14 8.74
CA ASP A 233 -2.37 17.14 8.26
C ASP A 233 -3.14 16.50 9.44
N LEU A 234 -2.45 16.19 10.55
CA LEU A 234 -3.08 15.64 11.75
C LEU A 234 -3.97 16.68 12.45
N GLU A 235 -3.55 17.96 12.50
CA GLU A 235 -4.36 19.03 13.06
C GLU A 235 -5.62 19.30 12.24
N GLN A 236 -5.50 19.29 10.89
CA GLN A 236 -6.65 19.39 9.99
C GLN A 236 -7.59 18.20 10.17
N PHE A 237 -7.06 16.99 10.26
CA PHE A 237 -7.83 15.79 10.55
C PHE A 237 -8.59 15.91 11.88
N CYS A 238 -7.91 16.26 12.99
CA CYS A 238 -8.56 16.44 14.29
C CYS A 238 -9.68 17.47 14.23
N ARG A 239 -9.48 18.61 13.56
CA ARG A 239 -10.52 19.63 13.37
C ARG A 239 -11.71 19.08 12.58
N ALA A 240 -11.46 18.33 11.51
CA ALA A 240 -12.51 17.77 10.63
C ALA A 240 -13.40 16.73 11.32
N VAL A 241 -12.89 16.07 12.36
CA VAL A 241 -13.66 15.09 13.16
C VAL A 241 -14.12 15.64 14.53
N GLY A 242 -13.93 16.95 14.78
CA GLY A 242 -14.35 17.60 16.03
C GLY A 242 -13.53 17.16 17.27
N ASN A 243 -12.32 16.66 17.07
CA ASN A 243 -11.45 16.15 18.13
C ASN A 243 -10.49 17.22 18.63
N LYS A 244 -10.18 17.20 19.94
CA LYS A 244 -9.31 18.17 20.62
C LYS A 244 -7.98 17.57 21.09
N SER A 245 -7.61 16.38 20.61
CA SER A 245 -6.36 15.71 20.96
C SER A 245 -5.15 16.59 20.65
N LYS A 246 -4.22 16.68 21.59
CA LYS A 246 -2.97 17.41 21.39
C LYS A 246 -1.96 16.51 20.67
N ILE A 247 -1.27 17.07 19.67
CA ILE A 247 -0.20 16.39 18.95
C ILE A 247 1.12 16.66 19.70
N VAL A 248 1.75 15.59 20.19
CA VAL A 248 2.96 15.63 21.00
C VAL A 248 4.12 14.98 20.26
N GLY A 249 5.19 15.74 20.07
CA GLY A 249 6.42 15.24 19.46
C GLY A 249 7.28 14.46 20.46
N VAL A 250 7.70 13.26 20.07
CA VAL A 250 8.67 12.45 20.81
C VAL A 250 10.03 12.60 20.12
N PRO A 251 11.12 12.93 20.88
CA PRO A 251 12.44 13.05 20.28
C PRO A 251 12.84 11.80 19.48
N SER A 252 13.20 11.98 18.22
CA SER A 252 13.48 10.84 17.31
C SER A 252 14.65 9.98 17.77
N TRP A 253 15.64 10.59 18.45
CA TRP A 253 16.79 9.84 19.00
C TRP A 253 16.35 8.84 20.07
N LEU A 254 15.39 9.23 20.93
CA LEU A 254 14.86 8.34 21.97
C LEU A 254 14.12 7.16 21.36
N ALA A 255 13.28 7.40 20.36
CA ALA A 255 12.57 6.35 19.66
C ALA A 255 13.54 5.40 18.93
N ARG A 256 14.59 5.93 18.29
CA ARG A 256 15.60 5.12 17.60
C ARG A 256 16.46 4.29 18.55
N ALA A 257 16.66 4.75 19.80
CA ALA A 257 17.38 3.99 20.83
C ALA A 257 16.49 2.89 21.45
N THR A 258 15.21 3.17 21.69
CA THR A 258 14.33 2.27 22.47
C THR A 258 13.55 1.27 21.59
N LEU A 259 13.04 1.69 20.43
CA LEU A 259 12.17 0.84 19.59
C LEU A 259 12.85 -0.44 19.08
N PRO A 260 14.15 -0.48 18.71
CA PRO A 260 14.82 -1.73 18.35
C PRO A 260 14.84 -2.74 19.52
N ILE A 261 15.11 -2.28 20.73
CA ILE A 261 15.13 -3.12 21.95
C ILE A 261 13.72 -3.66 22.22
N LEU A 262 12.72 -2.79 22.15
CA LEU A 262 11.32 -3.18 22.33
C LEU A 262 10.85 -4.13 21.22
N GLY A 263 11.36 -3.97 20.00
CA GLY A 263 11.10 -4.87 18.88
C GLY A 263 11.70 -6.26 19.09
N LEU A 264 12.95 -6.36 19.62
CA LEU A 264 13.61 -7.61 19.99
C LEU A 264 12.81 -8.36 21.07
N LEU A 265 12.31 -7.63 22.06
CA LEU A 265 11.46 -8.16 23.13
C LEU A 265 10.00 -8.41 22.70
N ARG A 266 9.66 -8.20 21.43
CA ARG A 266 8.29 -8.31 20.88
C ARG A 266 7.25 -7.41 21.57
N LEU A 267 7.69 -6.34 22.21
CA LEU A 267 6.85 -5.38 22.93
C LEU A 267 6.37 -4.22 22.04
N SER A 268 7.06 -3.95 20.93
CA SER A 268 6.67 -2.92 19.95
C SER A 268 6.13 -3.56 18.66
N PRO A 269 4.98 -3.08 18.14
CA PRO A 269 4.44 -3.52 16.87
C PRO A 269 5.11 -2.84 15.67
N LEU A 270 5.92 -1.79 15.89
CA LEU A 270 6.55 -1.01 14.83
C LEU A 270 7.72 -1.77 14.20
N VAL A 271 7.73 -1.84 12.87
CA VAL A 271 8.86 -2.37 12.11
C VAL A 271 9.90 -1.27 11.87
N SER A 272 11.16 -1.69 11.59
CA SER A 272 12.29 -0.76 11.50
C SER A 272 12.10 0.34 10.47
N TYR A 273 11.50 0.04 9.33
CA TYR A 273 11.17 1.02 8.30
C TYR A 273 10.33 2.17 8.84
N GLN A 274 9.28 1.88 9.62
CA GLN A 274 8.33 2.88 10.10
C GLN A 274 8.99 3.95 10.95
N TYR A 275 9.81 3.56 11.94
CA TYR A 275 10.43 4.56 12.82
C TYR A 275 11.69 5.22 12.21
N ARG A 276 12.28 4.65 11.15
CA ARG A 276 13.37 5.29 10.42
C ARG A 276 12.92 6.41 9.49
N ILE A 277 11.70 6.31 8.94
CA ILE A 277 11.16 7.30 8.00
C ILE A 277 10.17 8.27 8.65
N ALA A 278 9.65 7.98 9.85
CA ALA A 278 8.54 8.72 10.46
C ALA A 278 8.83 10.21 10.70
N ASP A 279 10.09 10.58 10.93
CA ASP A 279 10.56 11.95 11.13
C ASP A 279 11.23 12.54 9.87
N LYS A 280 11.18 11.83 8.75
CA LYS A 280 11.79 12.27 7.49
C LYS A 280 10.75 12.86 6.55
N THR A 281 11.18 13.86 5.77
CA THR A 281 10.40 14.33 4.63
C THR A 281 10.47 13.28 3.53
N VAL A 282 9.32 12.67 3.19
CA VAL A 282 9.24 11.62 2.17
C VAL A 282 7.95 11.80 1.37
N TYR A 283 8.11 12.27 0.15
CA TYR A 283 6.99 12.47 -0.76
C TYR A 283 7.42 12.30 -2.23
N PHE A 284 6.47 11.97 -3.07
CA PHE A 284 6.64 11.80 -4.50
C PHE A 284 6.32 13.08 -5.27
N SER A 285 7.01 13.31 -6.37
CA SER A 285 6.46 14.08 -7.48
C SER A 285 5.36 13.27 -8.15
N THR A 286 4.25 13.91 -8.49
CA THR A 286 3.11 13.31 -9.23
C THR A 286 3.06 13.80 -10.67
N GLU A 287 4.09 14.49 -11.16
CA GLU A 287 4.08 15.12 -12.48
C GLU A 287 3.99 14.10 -13.62
N LYS A 288 4.69 12.97 -13.52
CA LYS A 288 4.62 11.90 -14.52
C LYS A 288 3.22 11.27 -14.57
N LEU A 289 2.58 11.11 -13.41
CA LEU A 289 1.20 10.65 -13.30
C LEU A 289 0.23 11.59 -14.02
N LYS A 290 0.39 12.92 -13.83
CA LYS A 290 -0.43 13.95 -14.45
C LYS A 290 -0.22 14.03 -15.97
N THR A 291 1.03 13.97 -16.40
CA THR A 291 1.38 14.17 -17.82
C THR A 291 1.07 12.97 -18.68
N ILE A 292 1.35 11.74 -18.20
CA ILE A 292 1.16 10.51 -19.00
C ILE A 292 -0.21 9.90 -18.80
N LEU A 293 -0.70 9.80 -17.55
CA LEU A 293 -2.02 9.21 -17.26
C LEU A 293 -3.14 10.25 -17.25
N SER A 294 -2.83 11.55 -17.40
CA SER A 294 -3.79 12.65 -17.28
C SER A 294 -4.61 12.56 -15.98
N PHE A 295 -3.95 12.16 -14.90
CA PHE A 295 -4.60 11.90 -13.62
C PHE A 295 -3.98 12.71 -12.49
N THR A 296 -4.83 13.40 -11.72
CA THR A 296 -4.47 14.09 -10.48
C THR A 296 -5.15 13.40 -9.31
N PRO A 297 -4.41 12.93 -8.30
CA PRO A 297 -4.96 12.32 -7.09
C PRO A 297 -5.97 13.23 -6.39
N LYS A 298 -7.11 12.67 -6.00
CA LYS A 298 -8.30 13.44 -5.57
C LYS A 298 -8.25 13.86 -4.11
N TYR A 299 -7.67 13.01 -3.25
CA TYR A 299 -7.78 13.17 -1.80
C TYR A 299 -6.51 13.74 -1.20
N SER A 300 -6.65 14.72 -0.28
CA SER A 300 -5.57 15.16 0.58
C SER A 300 -5.32 14.17 1.73
N ASN A 301 -4.16 14.27 2.39
CA ASN A 301 -3.84 13.45 3.55
C ASN A 301 -4.91 13.56 4.65
N SER A 302 -5.35 14.77 4.98
CA SER A 302 -6.35 15.00 6.03
C SER A 302 -7.73 14.46 5.65
N GLU A 303 -8.13 14.55 4.39
CA GLU A 303 -9.38 13.95 3.88
C GLU A 303 -9.33 12.41 3.97
N MET A 304 -8.22 11.79 3.58
CA MET A 304 -8.03 10.35 3.70
C MET A 304 -8.12 9.87 5.15
N LEU A 305 -7.43 10.56 6.07
CA LEU A 305 -7.50 10.26 7.50
C LEU A 305 -8.92 10.38 8.03
N THR A 306 -9.62 11.44 7.65
CA THR A 306 -11.01 11.69 8.07
C THR A 306 -11.96 10.59 7.57
N ARG A 307 -11.85 10.18 6.31
CA ARG A 307 -12.68 9.12 5.71
C ARG A 307 -12.40 7.77 6.35
N ALA A 308 -11.14 7.42 6.53
CA ALA A 308 -10.73 6.18 7.17
C ALA A 308 -11.18 6.12 8.65
N TYR A 309 -11.11 7.23 9.38
CA TYR A 309 -11.57 7.32 10.76
C TYR A 309 -13.09 7.19 10.87
N ARG A 310 -13.87 7.87 10.01
CA ARG A 310 -15.34 7.72 10.00
C ARG A 310 -15.73 6.27 9.77
N TRP A 311 -15.12 5.63 8.77
CA TRP A 311 -15.35 4.21 8.53
C TRP A 311 -15.00 3.35 9.77
N TYR A 312 -13.87 3.65 10.43
CA TYR A 312 -13.43 2.97 11.65
C TYR A 312 -14.48 3.03 12.77
N LYS A 313 -15.14 4.18 12.96
CA LYS A 313 -16.20 4.34 13.97
C LYS A 313 -17.44 3.50 13.65
N ASP A 314 -17.82 3.45 12.39
CA ASP A 314 -19.05 2.78 11.95
C ASP A 314 -18.88 1.25 11.82
N HIS A 315 -17.65 0.76 11.83
CA HIS A 315 -17.32 -0.66 11.65
C HIS A 315 -16.51 -1.18 12.83
N PRO A 316 -17.15 -1.64 13.92
CA PRO A 316 -16.49 -2.28 15.04
C PRO A 316 -15.62 -3.42 14.48
N THR A 317 -14.36 -3.47 14.93
CA THR A 317 -13.40 -4.44 14.42
C THR A 317 -13.80 -5.85 14.74
N ASP A 318 -13.89 -6.70 13.74
CA ASP A 318 -13.92 -8.14 13.93
C ASP A 318 -12.50 -8.65 14.25
N PRO A 319 -12.25 -9.16 15.47
CA PRO A 319 -10.95 -9.73 15.83
C PRO A 319 -10.62 -10.99 15.02
N ASN A 320 -11.62 -11.63 14.39
CA ASN A 320 -11.48 -12.84 13.60
C ASN A 320 -11.27 -12.59 12.09
N SER A 321 -11.24 -11.33 11.64
CA SER A 321 -10.98 -11.03 10.24
C SER A 321 -9.70 -11.72 9.76
N ALA A 322 -9.78 -12.47 8.67
CA ALA A 322 -8.63 -13.16 8.06
C ALA A 322 -7.61 -12.16 7.45
N SER A 323 -8.07 -10.96 7.07
CA SER A 323 -7.22 -9.94 6.47
C SER A 323 -6.39 -9.21 7.51
N LEU A 324 -5.05 -9.28 7.40
CA LEU A 324 -4.09 -8.55 8.26
C LEU A 324 -4.31 -7.04 8.21
N HIS A 325 -4.82 -6.50 7.11
CA HIS A 325 -5.07 -5.06 6.94
C HIS A 325 -6.30 -4.57 7.70
N ARG A 326 -7.25 -5.46 8.01
CA ARG A 326 -8.50 -5.17 8.72
C ARG A 326 -8.44 -5.50 10.20
N LYS A 327 -7.39 -6.18 10.68
CA LYS A 327 -7.17 -6.42 12.11
C LYS A 327 -6.66 -5.17 12.81
N LYS A 328 -7.17 -4.90 14.00
CA LYS A 328 -6.53 -3.97 14.94
C LYS A 328 -5.13 -4.46 15.23
N MET A 329 -4.16 -3.56 15.16
CA MET A 329 -2.81 -3.85 15.58
C MET A 329 -2.78 -4.04 17.11
N ASN A 330 -2.13 -5.10 17.57
CA ASN A 330 -1.83 -5.18 19.00
C ASN A 330 -0.81 -4.10 19.36
N ALA A 331 -1.28 -3.05 20.04
CA ALA A 331 -0.47 -1.87 20.33
C ALA A 331 0.73 -2.16 21.26
N GLY A 332 0.82 -3.36 21.87
CA GLY A 332 1.91 -3.69 22.79
C GLY A 332 2.09 -2.62 23.88
N ILE A 333 3.35 -2.24 24.10
CA ILE A 333 3.71 -1.20 25.09
C ILE A 333 3.18 0.19 24.71
N LEU A 334 2.85 0.45 23.43
CA LEU A 334 2.28 1.74 22.99
C LEU A 334 0.91 2.01 23.62
N ARG A 335 0.22 0.98 24.16
CA ARG A 335 -0.97 1.18 25.00
C ARG A 335 -0.68 1.99 26.25
N LEU A 336 0.51 1.88 26.80
CA LEU A 336 0.90 2.60 28.02
C LEU A 336 1.04 4.12 27.79
N LEU A 337 1.24 4.55 26.54
CA LEU A 337 1.26 5.97 26.19
C LEU A 337 -0.06 6.68 26.53
N LYS A 338 -1.18 5.95 26.65
CA LYS A 338 -2.45 6.50 27.14
C LYS A 338 -2.40 6.99 28.58
N TYR A 339 -1.47 6.49 29.39
CA TYR A 339 -1.34 6.83 30.82
C TYR A 339 -0.23 7.84 31.08
N VAL A 340 0.46 8.32 30.03
CA VAL A 340 1.45 9.39 30.16
C VAL A 340 0.70 10.72 30.25
N PRO A 341 0.85 11.50 31.37
CA PRO A 341 0.10 12.70 31.63
C PRO A 341 0.36 13.86 30.65
#